data_b074ba6de97fb3dcf77dbb42c0e8b12b
#
_entry.id   b074ba6de97fb3dcf77dbb42c0e8b12b
#
_cell.length_a   1.000
_cell.length_b   1.000
_cell.length_c   1.000
_cell.angle_alpha   90.00
_cell.angle_beta   90.00
_cell.angle_gamma   90.00
#
_symmetry.space_group_name_H-M   'P 1'
#
loop_
_entity.id
_entity.type
_entity.pdbx_description
1 polymer ?
#
loop_
_entity_poly.entity_id
_entity_poly.type
_entity_poly.pdbx_seq_one_letter_code
_entity_poly.pdbx_strand_id
1 'polypeptide(L)'
;SNVDTIYSIYMAVIEGKPLTKRIVTVTGDGVKEPGNFYVWLGMNYRQLLEAVGGVVGEPEKYISGGPMMGFAMYSLDVPVIKGSSSLLVFQNDVVSKLEETACIRCGRCGEGCPSHLLPAKLASFAAKNDEAGFVKFDGMECVMCGSCSYVCPAKRPLTQQIKAMRSTVLANRRKK
;
A
#
# COMPACT_ATOMS: atom_id res chain seq x y z
N SER A 1 -8.13 16.35 -2.30
CA SER A 1 -8.82 15.38 -1.41
C SER A 1 -9.61 14.39 -2.25
N ASN A 2 -9.80 13.20 -1.72
CA ASN A 2 -10.61 12.17 -2.38
C ASN A 2 -12.12 12.55 -2.33
N VAL A 3 -12.88 12.22 -3.37
CA VAL A 3 -14.33 12.52 -3.47
C VAL A 3 -15.11 11.94 -2.27
N ASP A 4 -14.82 10.70 -1.89
CA ASP A 4 -15.44 10.04 -0.74
C ASP A 4 -15.19 10.79 0.58
N THR A 5 -13.99 11.40 0.72
CA THR A 5 -13.67 12.25 1.89
C THR A 5 -14.51 13.52 1.91
N ILE A 6 -14.65 14.20 0.76
CA ILE A 6 -15.47 15.43 0.65
C ILE A 6 -16.93 15.12 0.95
N TYR A 7 -17.47 14.04 0.36
CA TYR A 7 -18.82 13.58 0.63
C TYR A 7 -19.04 13.26 2.12
N SER A 8 -18.09 12.57 2.75
CA SER A 8 -18.17 12.22 4.17
C SER A 8 -18.15 13.47 5.08
N ILE A 9 -17.36 14.50 4.71
CA ILE A 9 -17.34 15.79 5.42
C ILE A 9 -18.70 16.47 5.30
N TYR A 10 -19.28 16.54 4.10
CA TYR A 10 -20.62 17.10 3.90
C TYR A 10 -21.66 16.39 4.76
N MET A 11 -21.69 15.06 4.73
CA MET A 11 -22.64 14.27 5.53
C MET A 11 -22.47 14.51 7.04
N ALA A 12 -21.24 14.65 7.52
CA ALA A 12 -20.97 14.90 8.93
C ALA A 12 -21.35 16.32 9.37
N VAL A 13 -21.03 17.33 8.56
CA VAL A 13 -21.22 18.75 8.95
C VAL A 13 -22.65 19.22 8.69
N ILE A 14 -23.23 18.87 7.54
CA ILE A 14 -24.56 19.37 7.14
C ILE A 14 -25.67 18.44 7.61
N GLU A 15 -25.48 17.12 7.46
CA GLU A 15 -26.51 16.13 7.79
C GLU A 15 -26.37 15.56 9.22
N GLY A 16 -25.31 15.89 9.95
CA GLY A 16 -25.03 15.34 11.28
C GLY A 16 -24.79 13.82 11.30
N LYS A 17 -24.44 13.22 10.12
CA LYS A 17 -24.27 11.78 9.97
C LYS A 17 -22.80 11.40 9.96
N PRO A 18 -22.29 10.72 11.00
CA PRO A 18 -20.89 10.29 11.02
C PRO A 18 -20.62 9.19 9.99
N LEU A 19 -19.35 9.09 9.54
CA LEU A 19 -18.91 8.02 8.67
C LEU A 19 -18.87 6.69 9.44
N THR A 20 -19.86 5.84 9.21
CA THR A 20 -19.97 4.49 9.79
C THR A 20 -19.84 3.38 8.77
N LYS A 21 -19.98 3.69 7.49
CA LYS A 21 -19.83 2.75 6.37
C LYS A 21 -18.99 3.39 5.28
N ARG A 22 -18.34 2.55 4.48
CA ARG A 22 -17.66 3.03 3.28
C ARG A 22 -17.73 2.00 2.15
N ILE A 23 -17.49 2.47 0.94
CA ILE A 23 -17.37 1.59 -0.22
C ILE A 23 -15.98 0.96 -0.22
N VAL A 24 -15.93 -0.37 -0.29
CA VAL A 24 -14.70 -1.16 -0.43
C VAL A 24 -14.80 -1.99 -1.69
N THR A 25 -13.84 -1.85 -2.57
CA THR A 25 -13.72 -2.67 -3.77
C THR A 25 -13.07 -4.00 -3.41
N VAL A 26 -13.74 -5.11 -3.70
CA VAL A 26 -13.16 -6.45 -3.57
C VAL A 26 -12.91 -6.99 -4.97
N THR A 27 -11.67 -7.35 -5.30
CA THR A 27 -11.30 -7.81 -6.64
C THR A 27 -10.01 -8.64 -6.61
N GLY A 28 -9.64 -9.17 -7.76
CA GLY A 28 -8.50 -10.05 -7.95
C GLY A 28 -8.94 -11.39 -8.53
N ASP A 29 -8.00 -12.17 -9.02
CA ASP A 29 -8.22 -13.50 -9.60
C ASP A 29 -8.60 -14.56 -8.55
N GLY A 30 -8.44 -14.25 -7.27
CA GLY A 30 -8.84 -15.09 -6.13
C GLY A 30 -10.24 -14.79 -5.58
N VAL A 31 -11.01 -13.85 -6.17
CA VAL A 31 -12.36 -13.50 -5.71
C VAL A 31 -13.41 -14.12 -6.63
N LYS A 32 -14.45 -14.70 -6.05
CA LYS A 32 -15.54 -15.34 -6.78
C LYS A 32 -16.45 -14.31 -7.47
N GLU A 33 -16.85 -13.30 -6.74
CA GLU A 33 -17.74 -12.22 -7.20
C GLU A 33 -17.10 -10.85 -6.93
N PRO A 34 -16.26 -10.34 -7.85
CA PRO A 34 -15.64 -9.03 -7.67
C PRO A 34 -16.67 -7.91 -7.78
N GLY A 35 -16.50 -6.85 -6.97
CA GLY A 35 -17.43 -5.72 -6.98
C GLY A 35 -17.09 -4.65 -5.95
N ASN A 36 -18.00 -3.67 -5.86
CA ASN A 36 -17.95 -2.60 -4.87
C ASN A 36 -19.03 -2.82 -3.83
N PHE A 37 -18.63 -2.88 -2.56
CA PHE A 37 -19.52 -3.24 -1.46
C PHE A 37 -19.58 -2.12 -0.43
N TYR A 38 -20.79 -1.83 0.07
CA TYR A 38 -21.01 -0.84 1.12
C TYR A 38 -20.87 -1.50 2.48
N VAL A 39 -19.71 -1.34 3.09
CA VAL A 39 -19.24 -2.12 4.24
C VAL A 39 -19.25 -1.30 5.52
N TRP A 40 -19.66 -1.88 6.63
CA TRP A 40 -19.55 -1.28 7.95
C TRP A 40 -18.08 -1.15 8.39
N LEU A 41 -17.72 -0.02 8.97
CA LEU A 41 -16.43 0.10 9.66
C LEU A 41 -16.40 -0.85 10.85
N GLY A 42 -15.28 -1.55 11.00
CA GLY A 42 -15.12 -2.59 12.02
C GLY A 42 -15.46 -4.01 11.56
N MET A 43 -16.13 -4.19 10.39
CA MET A 43 -16.30 -5.50 9.79
C MET A 43 -14.93 -6.07 9.40
N ASN A 44 -14.69 -7.38 9.69
CA ASN A 44 -13.43 -8.03 9.30
C ASN A 44 -13.40 -8.35 7.80
N TYR A 45 -12.21 -8.33 7.20
CA TYR A 45 -12.03 -8.72 5.79
C TYR A 45 -12.46 -10.17 5.51
N ARG A 46 -12.36 -11.06 6.49
CA ARG A 46 -12.90 -12.43 6.37
C ARG A 46 -14.41 -12.43 6.14
N GLN A 47 -15.16 -11.73 6.99
CA GLN A 47 -16.61 -11.59 6.85
C GLN A 47 -17.00 -10.92 5.53
N LEU A 48 -16.22 -9.93 5.10
CA LEU A 48 -16.44 -9.28 3.80
C LEU A 48 -16.27 -10.26 2.64
N LEU A 49 -15.21 -11.09 2.65
CA LEU A 49 -14.99 -12.12 1.63
C LEU A 49 -16.09 -13.18 1.62
N GLU A 50 -16.54 -13.64 2.78
CA GLU A 50 -17.66 -14.59 2.89
C GLU A 50 -18.95 -14.00 2.30
N ALA A 51 -19.24 -12.73 2.59
CA ALA A 51 -20.42 -12.02 2.10
C ALA A 51 -20.43 -11.85 0.56
N VAL A 52 -19.26 -11.81 -0.08
CA VAL A 52 -19.10 -11.67 -1.54
C VAL A 52 -18.89 -13.02 -2.26
N GLY A 53 -19.32 -14.12 -1.66
CA GLY A 53 -19.27 -15.45 -2.27
C GLY A 53 -17.97 -16.22 -2.01
N GLY A 54 -17.04 -15.67 -1.22
CA GLY A 54 -15.79 -16.33 -0.83
C GLY A 54 -14.67 -16.20 -1.86
N VAL A 55 -13.63 -17.00 -1.64
CA VAL A 55 -12.46 -17.06 -2.51
C VAL A 55 -12.54 -18.22 -3.50
N VAL A 56 -11.78 -18.11 -4.58
CA VAL A 56 -11.55 -19.21 -5.54
C VAL A 56 -10.22 -19.86 -5.17
N GLY A 57 -10.21 -21.19 -4.96
CA GLY A 57 -8.99 -21.93 -4.62
C GLY A 57 -8.35 -21.50 -3.31
N GLU A 58 -7.02 -21.48 -3.28
CA GLU A 58 -6.21 -21.08 -2.13
C GLU A 58 -5.35 -19.86 -2.51
N PRO A 59 -5.82 -18.63 -2.25
CA PRO A 59 -5.07 -17.43 -2.61
C PRO A 59 -3.74 -17.33 -1.86
N GLU A 60 -2.69 -16.98 -2.59
CA GLU A 60 -1.34 -16.80 -2.04
C GLU A 60 -1.16 -15.42 -1.39
N LYS A 61 -1.98 -14.42 -1.76
CA LYS A 61 -1.80 -13.04 -1.28
C LYS A 61 -3.08 -12.26 -1.16
N TYR A 62 -3.19 -11.54 -0.04
CA TYR A 62 -4.22 -10.55 0.22
C TYR A 62 -3.59 -9.17 0.38
N ILE A 63 -4.14 -8.15 -0.30
CA ILE A 63 -3.66 -6.77 -0.19
C ILE A 63 -4.80 -5.87 0.23
N SER A 64 -4.61 -5.14 1.34
CA SER A 64 -5.49 -4.03 1.72
C SER A 64 -5.02 -2.76 1.02
N GLY A 65 -5.88 -2.18 0.19
CA GLY A 65 -5.56 -1.03 -0.67
C GLY A 65 -5.27 -1.41 -2.10
N GLY A 66 -4.74 -0.46 -2.88
CA GLY A 66 -4.42 -0.65 -4.29
C GLY A 66 -3.19 -1.54 -4.53
N PRO A 67 -2.98 -2.03 -5.77
CA PRO A 67 -1.92 -2.99 -6.08
C PRO A 67 -0.51 -2.44 -5.89
N MET A 68 -0.30 -1.12 -5.97
CA MET A 68 1.01 -0.50 -5.84
C MET A 68 1.28 0.07 -4.44
N MET A 69 0.29 0.69 -3.82
CA MET A 69 0.44 1.37 -2.52
C MET A 69 -0.13 0.59 -1.34
N GLY A 70 -0.95 -0.41 -1.60
CA GLY A 70 -1.51 -1.29 -0.57
C GLY A 70 -0.45 -2.08 0.18
N PHE A 71 -0.86 -2.72 1.26
CA PHE A 71 0.03 -3.59 2.03
C PHE A 71 -0.52 -5.01 2.08
N ALA A 72 0.37 -5.96 1.92
CA ALA A 72 0.04 -7.37 2.06
C ALA A 72 -0.39 -7.66 3.51
N MET A 73 -1.47 -8.41 3.65
CA MET A 73 -1.99 -8.84 4.95
C MET A 73 -1.61 -10.30 5.21
N TYR A 74 -1.18 -10.58 6.43
CA TYR A 74 -0.91 -11.94 6.88
C TYR A 74 -2.16 -12.64 7.45
N SER A 75 -3.20 -11.85 7.78
CA SER A 75 -4.47 -12.34 8.30
C SER A 75 -5.64 -11.51 7.75
N LEU A 76 -6.78 -12.15 7.58
CA LEU A 76 -8.05 -11.52 7.23
C LEU A 76 -8.86 -11.08 8.45
N ASP A 77 -8.39 -11.40 9.67
CA ASP A 77 -9.02 -11.02 10.93
C ASP A 77 -8.63 -9.59 11.34
N VAL A 78 -8.59 -8.71 10.35
CA VAL A 78 -8.29 -7.28 10.47
C VAL A 78 -9.54 -6.49 10.07
N PRO A 79 -9.94 -5.47 10.84
CA PRO A 79 -11.15 -4.71 10.55
C PRO A 79 -10.97 -3.74 9.38
N VAL A 80 -12.05 -3.54 8.64
CA VAL A 80 -12.19 -2.42 7.70
C VAL A 80 -12.20 -1.10 8.49
N ILE A 81 -11.30 -0.19 8.15
CA ILE A 81 -11.16 1.12 8.80
C ILE A 81 -11.53 2.26 7.84
N LYS A 82 -11.58 3.48 8.33
CA LYS A 82 -11.87 4.68 7.50
C LYS A 82 -10.94 4.85 6.30
N GLY A 83 -9.70 4.35 6.37
CA GLY A 83 -8.72 4.38 5.29
C GLY A 83 -8.80 3.21 4.29
N SER A 84 -9.61 2.18 4.57
CA SER A 84 -9.73 1.02 3.68
C SER A 84 -10.45 1.39 2.40
N SER A 85 -9.85 1.12 1.25
CA SER A 85 -10.43 1.42 -0.07
C SER A 85 -10.71 0.16 -0.89
N SER A 86 -9.89 -0.86 -0.74
CA SER A 86 -10.03 -2.10 -1.49
C SER A 86 -9.40 -3.30 -0.77
N LEU A 87 -9.85 -4.48 -1.17
CA LEU A 87 -9.24 -5.76 -0.87
C LEU A 87 -8.92 -6.44 -2.21
N LEU A 88 -7.66 -6.72 -2.44
CA LEU A 88 -7.19 -7.48 -3.60
C LEU A 88 -6.81 -8.88 -3.14
N VAL A 89 -7.27 -9.88 -3.87
CA VAL A 89 -7.02 -11.29 -3.59
C VAL A 89 -6.34 -11.91 -4.81
N PHE A 90 -5.13 -12.40 -4.64
CA PHE A 90 -4.35 -13.01 -5.71
C PHE A 90 -4.20 -14.51 -5.49
N GLN A 91 -4.57 -15.29 -6.51
CA GLN A 91 -4.32 -16.74 -6.58
C GLN A 91 -2.82 -17.04 -6.61
N ASN A 92 -2.06 -16.18 -7.31
CA ASN A 92 -0.65 -16.43 -7.54
C ASN A 92 0.15 -15.14 -7.29
N ASP A 93 1.06 -15.16 -6.31
CA ASP A 93 1.96 -14.05 -6.03
C ASP A 93 3.27 -14.15 -6.84
N VAL A 94 3.17 -13.79 -8.12
CA VAL A 94 4.35 -13.78 -9.01
C VAL A 94 5.47 -12.91 -8.47
N VAL A 95 5.15 -11.83 -7.75
CA VAL A 95 6.16 -10.87 -7.26
C VAL A 95 7.01 -11.46 -6.15
N SER A 96 6.44 -12.28 -5.25
CA SER A 96 7.20 -12.91 -4.17
C SER A 96 8.17 -13.99 -4.68
N LYS A 97 7.91 -14.51 -5.89
CA LYS A 97 8.74 -15.53 -6.54
C LYS A 97 9.92 -14.94 -7.32
N LEU A 98 9.99 -13.61 -7.44
CA LEU A 98 11.08 -12.94 -8.14
C LEU A 98 12.29 -12.77 -7.22
N GLU A 99 13.46 -13.23 -7.68
CA GLU A 99 14.71 -13.05 -6.95
C GLU A 99 15.28 -11.65 -7.14
N GLU A 100 15.67 -11.03 -6.02
CA GLU A 100 16.37 -9.76 -6.02
C GLU A 100 17.82 -9.96 -6.46
N THR A 101 18.26 -9.12 -7.40
CA THR A 101 19.67 -9.09 -7.83
C THR A 101 20.36 -7.77 -7.51
N ALA A 102 21.68 -7.72 -7.67
CA ALA A 102 22.45 -6.51 -7.46
C ALA A 102 21.99 -5.36 -8.37
N CYS A 103 22.05 -4.12 -7.86
CA CYS A 103 21.71 -2.94 -8.63
C CYS A 103 22.67 -2.75 -9.82
N ILE A 104 22.14 -2.77 -11.04
CA ILE A 104 22.90 -2.55 -12.28
C ILE A 104 23.12 -1.08 -12.65
N ARG A 105 22.66 -0.15 -11.79
CA ARG A 105 22.79 1.32 -11.93
C ARG A 105 22.19 1.88 -13.23
N CYS A 106 21.12 1.30 -13.75
CA CYS A 106 20.48 1.71 -15.01
C CYS A 106 19.71 3.03 -14.98
N GLY A 107 19.43 3.62 -13.80
CA GLY A 107 18.75 4.91 -13.66
C GLY A 107 17.21 4.85 -13.72
N ARG A 108 16.59 3.79 -14.26
CA ARG A 108 15.13 3.69 -14.48
C ARG A 108 14.25 4.06 -13.27
N CYS A 109 14.69 3.73 -12.06
CA CYS A 109 13.96 4.07 -10.84
C CYS A 109 13.89 5.59 -10.57
N GLY A 110 14.90 6.36 -10.98
CA GLY A 110 14.91 7.82 -10.92
C GLY A 110 14.03 8.43 -12.01
N GLU A 111 14.13 7.93 -13.25
CA GLU A 111 13.30 8.38 -14.37
C GLU A 111 11.81 8.14 -14.12
N GLY A 112 11.45 7.00 -13.53
CA GLY A 112 10.08 6.65 -13.18
C GLY A 112 9.57 7.26 -11.86
N CYS A 113 10.35 8.09 -11.19
CA CYS A 113 9.95 8.69 -9.91
C CYS A 113 9.12 9.97 -10.12
N PRO A 114 7.83 10.01 -9.74
CA PRO A 114 7.00 11.20 -9.92
C PRO A 114 7.43 12.40 -9.04
N SER A 115 8.19 12.14 -7.96
CA SER A 115 8.77 13.18 -7.09
C SER A 115 10.23 13.49 -7.44
N HIS A 116 10.74 13.00 -8.58
CA HIS A 116 12.11 13.24 -9.07
C HIS A 116 13.22 12.92 -8.04
N LEU A 117 12.98 11.93 -7.18
CA LEU A 117 13.94 11.47 -6.18
C LEU A 117 14.96 10.49 -6.81
N LEU A 118 15.95 10.09 -6.00
CA LEU A 118 16.94 9.07 -6.34
C LEU A 118 16.69 7.77 -5.57
N PRO A 119 15.69 6.92 -5.96
CA PRO A 119 15.25 5.80 -5.15
C PRO A 119 16.35 4.77 -4.84
N ALA A 120 17.25 4.50 -5.78
CA ALA A 120 18.37 3.60 -5.55
C ALA A 120 19.31 4.11 -4.44
N LYS A 121 19.54 5.42 -4.38
CA LYS A 121 20.37 6.05 -3.34
C LYS A 121 19.65 6.09 -2.01
N LEU A 122 18.36 6.42 -2.00
CA LEU A 122 17.52 6.38 -0.78
C LEU A 122 17.47 4.98 -0.18
N ALA A 123 17.30 3.96 -1.00
CA ALA A 123 17.34 2.56 -0.57
C ALA A 123 18.73 2.17 0.00
N SER A 124 19.82 2.72 -0.54
CA SER A 124 21.17 2.52 -0.01
C SER A 124 21.35 3.14 1.38
N PHE A 125 20.79 4.33 1.65
CA PHE A 125 20.76 4.92 2.99
C PHE A 125 19.91 4.07 3.95
N ALA A 126 18.74 3.62 3.50
CA ALA A 126 17.87 2.74 4.29
C ALA A 126 18.58 1.44 4.70
N ALA A 127 19.30 0.80 3.78
CA ALA A 127 20.06 -0.43 4.05
C ALA A 127 21.19 -0.23 5.08
N LYS A 128 21.71 1.00 5.19
CA LYS A 128 22.76 1.39 6.15
C LYS A 128 22.22 2.02 7.43
N ASN A 129 20.91 2.16 7.57
CA ASN A 129 20.26 2.93 8.64
C ASN A 129 20.79 4.38 8.77
N ASP A 130 21.20 4.98 7.64
CA ASP A 130 21.66 6.37 7.59
C ASP A 130 20.48 7.33 7.45
N GLU A 131 19.89 7.71 8.58
CA GLU A 131 18.76 8.67 8.64
C GLU A 131 19.17 10.06 8.13
N ALA A 132 20.38 10.52 8.46
CA ALA A 132 20.83 11.85 8.08
C ALA A 132 20.99 11.95 6.54
N GLY A 133 21.62 10.97 5.92
CA GLY A 133 21.71 10.85 4.48
C GLY A 133 20.35 10.73 3.81
N PHE A 134 19.44 9.93 4.37
CA PHE A 134 18.09 9.74 3.85
C PHE A 134 17.29 11.06 3.84
N VAL A 135 17.33 11.83 4.93
CA VAL A 135 16.64 13.12 5.03
C VAL A 135 17.29 14.16 4.13
N LYS A 136 18.63 14.22 4.08
CA LYS A 136 19.39 15.15 3.23
C LYS A 136 19.09 14.99 1.73
N PHE A 137 18.74 13.77 1.29
CA PHE A 137 18.37 13.46 -0.10
C PHE A 137 16.86 13.38 -0.30
N ASP A 138 16.11 14.13 0.48
CA ASP A 138 14.65 14.31 0.37
C ASP A 138 13.85 13.00 0.44
N GLY A 139 14.36 11.99 1.15
CA GLY A 139 13.67 10.72 1.31
C GLY A 139 12.29 10.84 1.96
N MET A 140 12.06 11.90 2.74
CA MET A 140 10.78 12.20 3.37
C MET A 140 9.71 12.67 2.36
N GLU A 141 10.09 13.17 1.19
CA GLU A 141 9.18 13.60 0.11
C GLU A 141 8.68 12.43 -0.75
N CYS A 142 9.10 11.21 -0.43
CA CYS A 142 8.64 10.03 -1.15
C CYS A 142 7.14 9.80 -0.92
N VAL A 143 6.36 9.81 -2.00
CA VAL A 143 4.90 9.56 -1.98
C VAL A 143 4.53 8.07 -1.95
N MET A 144 5.53 7.18 -1.88
CA MET A 144 5.38 5.73 -1.77
C MET A 144 4.53 5.08 -2.90
N CYS A 145 4.57 5.64 -4.10
CA CYS A 145 3.75 5.21 -5.24
C CYS A 145 4.11 3.81 -5.79
N GLY A 146 5.29 3.25 -5.46
CA GLY A 146 5.71 1.93 -5.93
C GLY A 146 6.41 1.89 -7.29
N SER A 147 6.36 2.97 -8.07
CA SER A 147 6.89 3.01 -9.45
C SER A 147 8.36 2.57 -9.54
N CYS A 148 9.20 2.98 -8.59
CA CYS A 148 10.63 2.64 -8.59
C CYS A 148 10.89 1.13 -8.45
N SER A 149 10.10 0.42 -7.64
CA SER A 149 10.18 -1.04 -7.52
C SER A 149 9.65 -1.72 -8.77
N TYR A 150 8.56 -1.20 -9.35
CA TYR A 150 7.93 -1.76 -10.55
C TYR A 150 8.87 -1.74 -11.76
N VAL A 151 9.53 -0.60 -12.03
CA VAL A 151 10.43 -0.44 -13.19
C VAL A 151 11.81 -1.06 -13.00
N CYS A 152 12.12 -1.56 -11.79
CA CYS A 152 13.45 -2.09 -11.48
C CYS A 152 13.70 -3.44 -12.17
N PRO A 153 14.66 -3.55 -13.11
CA PRO A 153 14.97 -4.82 -13.76
C PRO A 153 15.63 -5.83 -12.79
N ALA A 154 16.30 -5.32 -11.75
CA ALA A 154 16.94 -6.14 -10.71
C ALA A 154 15.94 -6.55 -9.59
N LYS A 155 14.64 -6.31 -9.77
CA LYS A 155 13.54 -6.69 -8.86
C LYS A 155 13.74 -6.24 -7.39
N ARG A 156 14.44 -5.12 -7.20
CA ARG A 156 14.75 -4.63 -5.85
C ARG A 156 13.51 -4.04 -5.16
N PRO A 157 13.29 -4.33 -3.87
CA PRO A 157 12.15 -3.83 -3.10
C PRO A 157 12.36 -2.39 -2.63
N LEU A 158 12.68 -1.46 -3.57
CA LEU A 158 13.07 -0.08 -3.27
C LEU A 158 12.01 0.67 -2.46
N THR A 159 10.74 0.51 -2.82
CA THR A 159 9.63 1.17 -2.13
C THR A 159 9.52 0.71 -0.69
N GLN A 160 9.66 -0.59 -0.42
CA GLN A 160 9.58 -1.14 0.94
C GLN A 160 10.73 -0.64 1.81
N GLN A 161 11.95 -0.61 1.27
CA GLN A 161 13.13 -0.10 1.97
C GLN A 161 12.97 1.40 2.32
N ILE A 162 12.53 2.20 1.36
CA ILE A 162 12.29 3.64 1.56
C ILE A 162 11.15 3.87 2.55
N LYS A 163 10.07 3.10 2.47
CA LYS A 163 8.92 3.19 3.38
C LYS A 163 9.32 2.83 4.83
N ALA A 164 10.10 1.78 5.02
CA ALA A 164 10.61 1.38 6.32
C ALA A 164 11.46 2.50 6.94
N MET A 165 12.44 3.03 6.19
CA MET A 165 13.28 4.12 6.66
C MET A 165 12.50 5.39 7.00
N ARG A 166 11.56 5.77 6.15
CA ARG A 166 10.66 6.91 6.40
C ARG A 166 9.88 6.73 7.71
N SER A 167 9.37 5.52 7.97
CA SER A 167 8.67 5.21 9.22
C SER A 167 9.59 5.31 10.44
N THR A 168 10.83 4.87 10.34
CA THR A 168 11.86 5.00 11.39
C THR A 168 12.14 6.47 11.70
N VAL A 169 12.39 7.29 10.69
CA VAL A 169 12.63 8.73 10.86
C VAL A 169 11.44 9.41 11.54
N LEU A 170 10.20 9.09 11.13
CA LEU A 170 8.99 9.65 11.75
C LEU A 170 8.83 9.22 13.21
N ALA A 171 9.13 7.95 13.52
CA ALA A 171 9.07 7.45 14.90
C ALA A 171 10.10 8.14 15.79
N ASN A 172 11.32 8.35 15.29
CA ASN A 172 12.39 9.02 16.04
C ASN A 172 12.11 10.52 16.25
N ARG A 173 11.47 11.20 15.29
CA ARG A 173 11.02 12.59 15.46
C ARG A 173 9.94 12.76 16.53
N ARG A 174 9.10 11.73 16.75
CA ARG A 174 8.04 11.77 17.78
C ARG A 174 8.58 11.52 19.21
N LYS A 175 9.77 10.97 19.33
CA LYS A 175 10.42 10.69 20.63
C LYS A 175 11.24 11.88 21.15
N LYS A 176 11.50 12.86 20.30
CA LYS A 176 12.14 14.15 20.63
C LYS A 176 11.09 15.21 20.96
#